data_9dee16a3c1bed4d6dcb3a7604a0c5cef
#
_entry.id   9dee16a3c1bed4d6dcb3a7604a0c5cef
#
_cell.length_a   1.000
_cell.length_b   1.000
_cell.length_c   1.000
_cell.angle_alpha   90.00
_cell.angle_beta   90.00
_cell.angle_gamma   90.00
#
_symmetry.space_group_name_H-M   'P 1'
#
loop_
_entity.id
_entity.type
_entity.pdbx_description
1 polymer ?
#
loop_
_entity_poly.entity_id
_entity_poly.type
_entity_poly.pdbx_seq_one_letter_code
_entity_poly.pdbx_strand_id
1 'polypeptide(L)'
;MNRRQFLASSSAAAALPSAAMQGGPKRIAAIITEYRLGSHADVVIGKYLEGFNQDDQTPYPRNKIVSMFTEQVPKGDMSRPMAKKYKVPLYRTVDEALTLGGEKLAVDGVILIGEHGNYPMNDKEQKLYPRFEMFLKITDVFRRTGRSVPVFNDKHLSYSWRQSRRMVEIAKELKFPMLAGSSVPVAHRVPAIDTPFGVGQKHAVAISYSGLDIYGFHVLEALQCVVERRKGGETGVKAVQCLEKEDCWRFIESNEWVKRLFEQALTHSKSKKAGSARQLVKEPTVFVVDYNDGLKGAAFLMTGLVEDFTVAVDVEGQAKPFSTLMYLQEGRPHHHFGCLVKKIEEMFDTGKAPYPVERTMLTSGILDFGLESRFQGYKKLETPELAKVRYQTANASHFCEKGWGADGKRLDM
;
A
#
# COMPACT_ATOMS: atom_id res chain seq x y z
N MET A 1 0.91 59.46 -22.27
CA MET A 1 1.06 59.31 -20.81
C MET A 1 1.39 57.86 -20.50
N ASN A 2 2.53 57.69 -19.98
CA ASN A 2 3.35 56.61 -19.47
C ASN A 2 2.78 55.21 -19.30
N ARG A 3 3.35 54.29 -20.12
CA ARG A 3 3.64 52.90 -19.79
C ARG A 3 4.67 52.88 -18.65
N ARG A 4 4.33 52.29 -17.50
CA ARG A 4 5.24 51.67 -16.50
C ARG A 4 4.50 51.55 -15.18
N GLN A 5 4.01 50.33 -14.91
CA GLN A 5 3.94 49.73 -13.56
C GLN A 5 3.16 48.40 -13.64
N PHE A 6 3.83 47.39 -14.20
CA PHE A 6 3.48 45.99 -13.95
C PHE A 6 4.50 45.51 -12.92
N LEU A 7 4.16 45.71 -11.65
CA LEU A 7 4.94 45.17 -10.55
C LEU A 7 4.61 43.66 -10.42
N ALA A 8 5.65 42.89 -10.63
CA ALA A 8 5.71 41.46 -10.38
C ALA A 8 5.38 41.15 -8.90
N SER A 9 4.27 40.52 -8.66
CA SER A 9 3.99 39.85 -7.39
C SER A 9 4.68 38.49 -7.43
N SER A 10 5.92 38.42 -7.04
CA SER A 10 6.61 37.18 -6.73
C SER A 10 6.02 36.64 -5.43
N SER A 11 5.11 35.67 -5.57
CA SER A 11 4.67 34.83 -4.46
C SER A 11 5.88 33.99 -3.99
N ALA A 12 6.51 34.45 -2.94
CA ALA A 12 7.45 33.64 -2.18
C ALA A 12 6.68 32.45 -1.61
N ALA A 13 6.88 31.27 -2.19
CA ALA A 13 6.50 30.03 -1.59
C ALA A 13 7.27 29.92 -0.27
N ALA A 14 6.60 30.19 0.84
CA ALA A 14 7.14 29.92 2.16
C ALA A 14 7.41 28.42 2.26
N ALA A 15 8.67 28.03 2.20
CA ALA A 15 9.12 26.71 2.57
C ALA A 15 8.66 26.49 4.02
N LEU A 16 7.73 25.58 4.22
CA LEU A 16 7.36 25.11 5.57
C LEU A 16 8.63 24.60 6.23
N PRO A 17 8.94 25.05 7.45
CA PRO A 17 10.13 24.57 8.14
C PRO A 17 9.99 23.05 8.29
N SER A 18 10.98 22.32 7.80
CA SER A 18 11.17 20.89 8.13
C SER A 18 11.06 20.78 9.64
N ALA A 19 10.03 20.08 10.14
CA ALA A 19 9.88 19.84 11.55
C ALA A 19 11.15 19.16 12.02
N ALA A 20 11.92 19.86 12.87
CA ALA A 20 13.16 19.34 13.40
C ALA A 20 12.86 18.00 14.10
N MET A 21 13.52 16.94 13.62
CA MET A 21 13.37 15.60 14.16
C MET A 21 13.82 15.60 15.62
N GLN A 22 12.85 15.63 16.54
CA GLN A 22 13.10 15.67 17.97
C GLN A 22 13.36 14.27 18.51
N GLY A 23 14.51 14.06 19.13
CA GLY A 23 14.89 12.84 19.83
C GLY A 23 15.86 11.91 19.09
N GLY A 24 16.35 10.90 19.80
CA GLY A 24 17.22 9.85 19.27
C GLY A 24 16.46 8.84 18.39
N PRO A 25 17.16 7.83 17.82
CA PRO A 25 16.55 6.73 17.10
C PRO A 25 15.48 6.02 17.93
N LYS A 26 14.32 5.73 17.32
CA LYS A 26 13.22 4.99 17.96
C LYS A 26 13.54 3.50 18.03
N ARG A 27 13.03 2.85 19.05
CA ARG A 27 13.17 1.42 19.33
C ARG A 27 11.96 0.69 18.75
N ILE A 28 12.14 -0.13 17.73
CA ILE A 28 11.06 -0.75 16.98
C ILE A 28 11.00 -2.26 17.23
N ALA A 29 9.80 -2.78 17.52
CA ALA A 29 9.53 -4.21 17.57
C ALA A 29 9.08 -4.71 16.19
N ALA A 30 9.64 -5.83 15.73
CA ALA A 30 9.21 -6.53 14.53
C ALA A 30 8.37 -7.77 14.92
N ILE A 31 7.11 -7.78 14.51
CA ILE A 31 6.16 -8.87 14.75
C ILE A 31 5.85 -9.53 13.40
N ILE A 32 6.27 -10.78 13.22
CA ILE A 32 6.39 -11.43 11.92
C ILE A 32 5.72 -12.80 11.95
N THR A 33 5.02 -13.17 10.88
CA THR A 33 4.51 -14.54 10.69
C THR A 33 5.62 -15.48 10.25
N GLU A 34 6.34 -15.15 9.18
CA GLU A 34 7.43 -15.93 8.60
C GLU A 34 8.51 -15.05 7.99
N TYR A 35 9.78 -15.32 8.28
CA TYR A 35 10.92 -14.58 7.74
C TYR A 35 11.77 -15.49 6.86
N ARG A 36 11.67 -15.37 5.56
CA ARG A 36 12.50 -16.08 4.57
C ARG A 36 12.98 -15.13 3.49
N LEU A 37 13.96 -15.57 2.70
CA LEU A 37 14.51 -14.77 1.59
C LEU A 37 13.40 -14.33 0.63
N GLY A 38 13.38 -13.06 0.29
CA GLY A 38 12.38 -12.44 -0.58
C GLY A 38 10.98 -12.30 0.02
N SER A 39 10.77 -12.66 1.31
CA SER A 39 9.51 -12.38 2.02
C SER A 39 9.40 -10.90 2.39
N HIS A 40 8.19 -10.45 2.74
CA HIS A 40 7.98 -9.08 3.21
C HIS A 40 8.81 -8.75 4.46
N ALA A 41 9.06 -9.72 5.34
CA ALA A 41 10.01 -9.55 6.43
C ALA A 41 11.44 -9.26 5.93
N ASP A 42 11.91 -9.96 4.91
CA ASP A 42 13.23 -9.72 4.33
C ASP A 42 13.33 -8.32 3.71
N VAL A 43 12.36 -7.93 2.90
CA VAL A 43 12.42 -6.67 2.15
C VAL A 43 12.02 -5.42 2.97
N VAL A 44 11.45 -5.60 4.16
CA VAL A 44 11.14 -4.49 5.10
C VAL A 44 12.09 -4.51 6.30
N ILE A 45 12.10 -5.59 7.09
CA ILE A 45 12.97 -5.69 8.28
C ILE A 45 14.44 -5.79 7.87
N GLY A 46 14.74 -6.48 6.75
CA GLY A 46 16.09 -6.54 6.20
C GLY A 46 16.68 -5.16 5.94
N LYS A 47 15.88 -4.16 5.53
CA LYS A 47 16.37 -2.79 5.32
C LYS A 47 16.80 -2.10 6.63
N TYR A 48 16.17 -2.40 7.74
CA TYR A 48 16.59 -1.92 9.04
C TYR A 48 17.88 -2.59 9.53
N LEU A 49 18.09 -3.84 9.15
CA LEU A 49 19.22 -4.64 9.58
C LEU A 49 20.44 -4.48 8.67
N GLU A 50 20.24 -4.49 7.36
CA GLU A 50 21.29 -4.52 6.33
C GLU A 50 21.47 -3.19 5.57
N GLY A 51 20.69 -2.15 5.90
CA GLY A 51 20.63 -0.89 5.15
C GLY A 51 19.63 -0.92 3.99
N PHE A 52 19.34 0.26 3.41
CA PHE A 52 18.34 0.38 2.32
C PHE A 52 18.67 -0.47 1.09
N ASN A 53 19.94 -0.70 0.82
CA ASN A 53 20.40 -1.55 -0.28
C ASN A 53 20.53 -3.03 0.12
N GLN A 54 20.37 -3.37 1.38
CA GLN A 54 20.54 -4.71 1.92
C GLN A 54 21.94 -5.31 1.59
N ASP A 55 22.97 -4.50 1.77
CA ASP A 55 24.39 -4.79 1.46
C ASP A 55 25.32 -4.49 2.65
N ASP A 56 24.79 -4.28 3.85
CA ASP A 56 25.48 -3.88 5.06
C ASP A 56 26.18 -2.50 4.96
N GLN A 57 25.75 -1.66 4.02
CA GLN A 57 26.29 -0.32 3.81
C GLN A 57 25.24 0.79 4.05
N THR A 58 25.72 2.01 4.25
CA THR A 58 24.85 3.19 4.33
C THR A 58 24.22 3.50 2.97
N PRO A 59 22.99 4.08 2.95
CA PRO A 59 22.22 4.56 4.11
C PRO A 59 21.41 3.48 4.82
N TYR A 60 21.25 3.62 6.13
CA TYR A 60 20.33 2.84 6.96
C TYR A 60 19.08 3.67 7.31
N PRO A 61 17.93 3.03 7.60
CA PRO A 61 16.85 3.65 8.35
C PRO A 61 17.38 4.21 9.69
N ARG A 62 16.79 5.33 10.11
CA ARG A 62 17.22 6.00 11.34
C ARG A 62 16.90 5.17 12.59
N ASN A 63 15.70 4.60 12.61
CA ASN A 63 15.18 3.84 13.74
C ASN A 63 15.75 2.41 13.75
N LYS A 64 15.66 1.72 14.89
CA LYS A 64 16.36 0.44 15.10
C LYS A 64 15.39 -0.65 15.51
N ILE A 65 15.49 -1.82 14.86
CA ILE A 65 14.84 -3.04 15.36
C ILE A 65 15.55 -3.48 16.62
N VAL A 66 14.84 -3.49 17.76
CA VAL A 66 15.39 -3.85 19.08
C VAL A 66 14.81 -5.15 19.62
N SER A 67 13.78 -5.68 18.97
CA SER A 67 13.14 -6.96 19.31
C SER A 67 12.47 -7.56 18.11
N MET A 68 12.35 -8.89 18.10
CA MET A 68 11.68 -9.63 17.05
C MET A 68 10.88 -10.79 17.64
N PHE A 69 9.67 -10.98 17.13
CA PHE A 69 8.86 -12.18 17.29
C PHE A 69 8.60 -12.78 15.91
N THR A 70 8.78 -14.09 15.76
CA THR A 70 8.45 -14.82 14.53
C THR A 70 7.60 -16.03 14.87
N GLU A 71 6.39 -16.09 14.30
CA GLU A 71 5.39 -17.11 14.65
C GLU A 71 5.74 -18.48 14.06
N GLN A 72 6.09 -18.52 12.78
CA GLN A 72 6.42 -19.76 12.08
C GLN A 72 7.90 -19.78 11.67
N VAL A 73 8.52 -20.95 11.85
CA VAL A 73 9.95 -21.14 11.65
C VAL A 73 10.19 -22.38 10.77
N PRO A 74 9.86 -22.28 9.49
CA PRO A 74 10.06 -23.38 8.55
C PRO A 74 11.53 -23.60 8.22
N LYS A 75 11.82 -24.67 7.48
CA LYS A 75 13.14 -24.87 6.85
C LYS A 75 13.45 -23.66 5.96
N GLY A 76 14.59 -23.01 6.19
CA GLY A 76 14.99 -21.78 5.49
C GLY A 76 14.59 -20.49 6.21
N ASP A 77 14.10 -20.56 7.46
CA ASP A 77 13.89 -19.41 8.31
C ASP A 77 15.14 -18.53 8.42
N MET A 78 14.98 -17.24 8.19
CA MET A 78 16.02 -16.23 8.32
C MET A 78 15.99 -15.49 9.67
N SER A 79 14.90 -15.58 10.43
CA SER A 79 14.76 -14.78 11.66
C SER A 79 15.88 -15.07 12.65
N ARG A 80 16.27 -16.33 12.83
CA ARG A 80 17.34 -16.74 13.76
C ARG A 80 18.74 -16.30 13.32
N PRO A 81 19.17 -16.58 12.08
CA PRO A 81 20.49 -16.11 11.63
C PRO A 81 20.57 -14.58 11.57
N MET A 82 19.52 -13.88 11.17
CA MET A 82 19.49 -12.41 11.13
C MET A 82 19.54 -11.82 12.55
N ALA A 83 18.74 -12.34 13.46
CA ALA A 83 18.76 -11.93 14.87
C ALA A 83 20.17 -12.13 15.50
N LYS A 84 20.82 -13.25 15.22
CA LYS A 84 22.21 -13.52 15.70
C LYS A 84 23.21 -12.55 15.08
N LYS A 85 23.16 -12.34 13.74
CA LYS A 85 24.10 -11.47 13.00
C LYS A 85 24.01 -10.03 13.50
N TYR A 86 22.80 -9.50 13.68
CA TYR A 86 22.55 -8.11 14.04
C TYR A 86 22.29 -7.89 15.55
N LYS A 87 22.44 -8.93 16.35
CA LYS A 87 22.26 -8.89 17.82
C LYS A 87 20.87 -8.37 18.24
N VAL A 88 19.83 -8.75 17.51
CA VAL A 88 18.44 -8.44 17.84
C VAL A 88 17.85 -9.58 18.67
N PRO A 89 17.36 -9.33 19.91
CA PRO A 89 16.69 -10.36 20.71
C PRO A 89 15.44 -10.93 20.02
N LEU A 90 15.34 -12.26 20.03
CA LEU A 90 14.14 -12.99 19.62
C LEU A 90 13.34 -13.37 20.87
N TYR A 91 12.05 -13.06 20.83
CA TYR A 91 11.12 -13.36 21.92
C TYR A 91 10.13 -14.45 21.51
N ARG A 92 9.56 -15.12 22.51
CA ARG A 92 8.63 -16.25 22.30
C ARG A 92 7.18 -15.79 22.09
N THR A 93 6.86 -14.58 22.54
CA THR A 93 5.53 -14.00 22.46
C THR A 93 5.58 -12.56 21.94
N VAL A 94 4.46 -12.07 21.40
CA VAL A 94 4.29 -10.67 21.03
C VAL A 94 4.45 -9.76 22.26
N ASP A 95 3.90 -10.17 23.40
CA ASP A 95 4.01 -9.44 24.66
C ASP A 95 5.48 -9.22 25.05
N GLU A 96 6.25 -10.30 25.15
CA GLU A 96 7.68 -10.22 25.48
C GLU A 96 8.46 -9.35 24.48
N ALA A 97 8.13 -9.42 23.18
CA ALA A 97 8.81 -8.60 22.18
C ALA A 97 8.53 -7.10 22.37
N LEU A 98 7.31 -6.71 22.76
CA LEU A 98 6.94 -5.32 23.00
C LEU A 98 7.45 -4.79 24.34
N THR A 99 7.54 -5.66 25.34
CA THR A 99 8.00 -5.30 26.70
C THR A 99 9.50 -5.52 26.92
N LEU A 100 10.19 -6.13 25.93
CA LEU A 100 11.58 -6.59 26.03
C LEU A 100 11.80 -7.53 27.22
N GLY A 101 10.79 -8.37 27.47
CA GLY A 101 10.78 -9.34 28.60
C GLY A 101 10.41 -8.74 29.95
N GLY A 102 10.02 -7.47 30.03
CA GLY A 102 9.57 -6.80 31.25
C GLY A 102 8.04 -6.71 31.35
N GLU A 103 7.55 -5.83 32.23
CA GLU A 103 6.11 -5.65 32.47
C GLU A 103 5.51 -4.47 31.67
N LYS A 104 6.32 -3.49 31.29
CA LYS A 104 5.90 -2.25 30.63
C LYS A 104 6.24 -2.25 29.17
N LEU A 105 5.42 -1.58 28.34
CA LEU A 105 5.77 -1.33 26.95
C LEU A 105 7.12 -0.62 26.85
N ALA A 106 8.08 -1.25 26.19
CA ALA A 106 9.48 -0.81 26.16
C ALA A 106 9.99 -0.46 24.76
N VAL A 107 9.11 -0.41 23.77
CA VAL A 107 9.41 0.02 22.40
C VAL A 107 8.70 1.31 22.05
N ASP A 108 9.10 1.97 20.95
CA ASP A 108 8.57 3.26 20.49
C ASP A 108 7.77 3.13 19.20
N GLY A 109 7.71 1.93 18.61
CA GLY A 109 6.93 1.61 17.43
C GLY A 109 6.89 0.12 17.15
N VAL A 110 5.94 -0.30 16.33
CA VAL A 110 5.76 -1.72 15.93
C VAL A 110 5.63 -1.83 14.43
N ILE A 111 6.33 -2.79 13.84
CA ILE A 111 6.14 -3.23 12.45
C ILE A 111 5.52 -4.62 12.51
N LEU A 112 4.28 -4.74 12.01
CA LEU A 112 3.55 -6.00 11.89
C LEU A 112 3.59 -6.49 10.45
N ILE A 113 4.22 -7.64 10.22
CA ILE A 113 4.28 -8.33 8.92
C ILE A 113 3.57 -9.67 9.03
N GLY A 114 2.27 -9.63 8.81
CA GLY A 114 1.39 -10.80 8.80
C GLY A 114 1.25 -11.41 7.40
N GLU A 115 2.36 -11.64 6.72
CA GLU A 115 2.44 -12.15 5.35
C GLU A 115 3.37 -13.35 5.29
N HIS A 116 3.05 -14.30 4.43
CA HIS A 116 3.70 -15.60 4.34
C HIS A 116 3.43 -16.53 5.53
N GLY A 117 3.70 -17.80 5.34
CA GLY A 117 3.44 -18.86 6.29
C GLY A 117 2.39 -19.87 5.82
N ASN A 118 2.28 -20.95 6.57
CA ASN A 118 1.30 -22.01 6.31
C ASN A 118 0.00 -21.71 7.03
N TYR A 119 -0.94 -21.09 6.32
CA TYR A 119 -2.28 -20.76 6.80
C TYR A 119 -3.33 -21.30 5.85
N PRO A 120 -4.55 -21.64 6.33
CA PRO A 120 -5.62 -22.13 5.48
C PRO A 120 -6.12 -21.08 4.51
N MET A 121 -6.84 -21.51 3.50
CA MET A 121 -7.65 -20.68 2.62
C MET A 121 -9.11 -20.87 2.96
N ASN A 122 -9.94 -19.83 2.79
CA ASN A 122 -11.39 -19.94 2.87
C ASN A 122 -12.01 -20.23 1.48
N ASP A 123 -13.33 -20.38 1.44
CA ASP A 123 -14.08 -20.68 0.20
C ASP A 123 -14.02 -19.55 -0.85
N LYS A 124 -13.63 -18.33 -0.46
CA LYS A 124 -13.39 -17.20 -1.36
C LYS A 124 -11.96 -17.16 -1.91
N GLU A 125 -11.16 -18.18 -1.61
CA GLU A 125 -9.74 -18.27 -1.97
C GLU A 125 -8.87 -17.17 -1.31
N GLN A 126 -9.28 -16.66 -0.15
CA GLN A 126 -8.48 -15.75 0.66
C GLN A 126 -7.57 -16.53 1.61
N LYS A 127 -6.30 -16.18 1.67
CA LYS A 127 -5.35 -16.73 2.64
C LYS A 127 -5.62 -16.12 4.02
N LEU A 128 -5.93 -16.96 5.01
CA LEU A 128 -6.32 -16.52 6.35
C LEU A 128 -5.10 -16.16 7.21
N TYR A 129 -4.35 -15.17 6.77
CA TYR A 129 -3.21 -14.64 7.54
C TYR A 129 -3.69 -14.03 8.86
N PRO A 130 -3.01 -14.28 10.01
CA PRO A 130 -3.46 -13.88 11.35
C PRO A 130 -3.14 -12.41 11.67
N ARG A 131 -3.32 -11.48 10.72
CA ARG A 131 -2.99 -10.06 10.91
C ARG A 131 -3.82 -9.43 12.02
N PHE A 132 -5.12 -9.72 12.04
CA PHE A 132 -6.03 -9.22 13.06
C PHE A 132 -5.69 -9.77 14.44
N GLU A 133 -5.46 -11.06 14.55
CA GLU A 133 -5.11 -11.74 15.80
C GLU A 133 -3.77 -11.24 16.36
N MET A 134 -2.77 -11.04 15.51
CA MET A 134 -1.49 -10.44 15.91
C MET A 134 -1.66 -8.97 16.33
N PHE A 135 -2.47 -8.21 15.61
CA PHE A 135 -2.78 -6.83 15.97
C PHE A 135 -3.49 -6.75 17.33
N LEU A 136 -4.41 -7.68 17.63
CA LEU A 136 -5.04 -7.73 18.95
C LEU A 136 -4.01 -8.00 20.04
N LYS A 137 -3.08 -8.95 19.88
CA LYS A 137 -2.00 -9.19 20.83
C LYS A 137 -1.16 -7.92 21.08
N ILE A 138 -0.87 -7.13 20.04
CA ILE A 138 -0.16 -5.85 20.18
C ILE A 138 -0.99 -4.86 21.00
N THR A 139 -2.26 -4.69 20.67
CA THR A 139 -3.13 -3.70 21.33
C THR A 139 -3.53 -4.11 22.75
N ASP A 140 -3.51 -5.39 23.08
CA ASP A 140 -3.70 -5.87 24.46
C ASP A 140 -2.53 -5.45 25.35
N VAL A 141 -1.28 -5.47 24.85
CA VAL A 141 -0.14 -4.89 25.56
C VAL A 141 -0.33 -3.38 25.78
N PHE A 142 -0.83 -2.66 24.75
CA PHE A 142 -1.11 -1.21 24.91
C PHE A 142 -2.16 -0.93 25.99
N ARG A 143 -3.26 -1.70 26.00
CA ARG A 143 -4.31 -1.57 27.04
C ARG A 143 -3.79 -1.88 28.43
N ARG A 144 -3.07 -2.98 28.57
CA ARG A 144 -2.51 -3.42 29.85
C ARG A 144 -1.50 -2.43 30.42
N THR A 145 -0.66 -1.85 29.57
CA THR A 145 0.41 -0.94 30.01
C THR A 145 0.00 0.53 30.06
N GLY A 146 -1.20 0.88 29.58
CA GLY A 146 -1.69 2.25 29.50
C GLY A 146 -0.92 3.17 28.53
N ARG A 147 -0.08 2.59 27.67
CA ARG A 147 0.71 3.31 26.68
C ARG A 147 0.55 2.69 25.28
N SER A 148 0.42 3.53 24.27
CA SER A 148 0.38 3.11 22.86
C SER A 148 1.53 3.73 22.08
N VAL A 149 1.93 3.09 20.98
CA VAL A 149 2.96 3.58 20.04
C VAL A 149 2.51 3.40 18.61
N PRO A 150 3.09 4.11 17.64
CA PRO A 150 2.75 3.95 16.22
C PRO A 150 2.91 2.50 15.75
N VAL A 151 1.98 2.05 14.88
CA VAL A 151 1.97 0.70 14.31
C VAL A 151 1.92 0.78 12.80
N PHE A 152 2.84 0.12 12.12
CA PHE A 152 2.75 -0.19 10.70
C PHE A 152 2.25 -1.62 10.53
N ASN A 153 1.21 -1.82 9.67
CA ASN A 153 0.71 -3.12 9.25
C ASN A 153 0.96 -3.32 7.75
N ASP A 154 1.72 -4.34 7.41
CA ASP A 154 2.03 -4.67 6.02
C ASP A 154 0.82 -5.21 5.26
N LYS A 155 0.67 -4.78 3.98
CA LYS A 155 -0.44 -5.15 3.07
C LYS A 155 -1.83 -4.76 3.57
N HIS A 156 -2.87 -5.52 3.15
CA HIS A 156 -4.22 -5.29 3.63
C HIS A 156 -4.34 -5.59 5.13
N LEU A 157 -5.28 -4.91 5.78
CA LEU A 157 -5.43 -5.02 7.24
C LEU A 157 -5.87 -6.42 7.66
N SER A 158 -6.82 -6.99 6.94
CA SER A 158 -7.29 -8.36 7.13
C SER A 158 -8.00 -8.85 5.86
N TYR A 159 -8.17 -10.15 5.74
CA TYR A 159 -9.04 -10.80 4.73
C TYR A 159 -10.52 -10.48 4.93
N SER A 160 -10.91 -9.87 6.04
CA SER A 160 -12.30 -9.52 6.38
C SER A 160 -12.45 -8.00 6.56
N TRP A 161 -13.45 -7.40 5.89
CA TRP A 161 -13.84 -6.00 6.08
C TRP A 161 -14.12 -5.69 7.56
N ARG A 162 -14.88 -6.57 8.24
CA ARG A 162 -15.23 -6.38 9.65
C ARG A 162 -13.98 -6.26 10.53
N GLN A 163 -13.00 -7.13 10.32
CA GLN A 163 -11.73 -7.10 11.05
C GLN A 163 -10.92 -5.87 10.68
N SER A 164 -10.81 -5.54 9.40
CA SER A 164 -10.08 -4.36 8.90
C SER A 164 -10.62 -3.07 9.52
N ARG A 165 -11.94 -2.90 9.54
CA ARG A 165 -12.62 -1.78 10.20
C ARG A 165 -12.30 -1.75 11.69
N ARG A 166 -12.38 -2.90 12.39
CA ARG A 166 -12.12 -2.99 13.82
C ARG A 166 -10.69 -2.62 14.19
N MET A 167 -9.69 -2.94 13.36
CA MET A 167 -8.30 -2.52 13.57
C MET A 167 -8.17 -0.99 13.57
N VAL A 168 -8.79 -0.31 12.62
CA VAL A 168 -8.77 1.16 12.55
C VAL A 168 -9.53 1.80 13.71
N GLU A 169 -10.67 1.23 14.10
CA GLU A 169 -11.42 1.67 15.29
C GLU A 169 -10.57 1.57 16.56
N ILE A 170 -9.90 0.44 16.78
CA ILE A 170 -8.99 0.24 17.94
C ILE A 170 -7.83 1.26 17.92
N ALA A 171 -7.25 1.52 16.75
CA ALA A 171 -6.19 2.53 16.65
C ALA A 171 -6.68 3.93 17.07
N LYS A 172 -7.90 4.29 16.69
CA LYS A 172 -8.57 5.54 17.10
C LYS A 172 -8.90 5.56 18.61
N GLU A 173 -9.45 4.47 19.13
CA GLU A 173 -9.76 4.31 20.57
C GLU A 173 -8.50 4.48 21.43
N LEU A 174 -7.40 3.82 21.05
CA LEU A 174 -6.13 3.86 21.78
C LEU A 174 -5.22 5.03 21.38
N LYS A 175 -5.69 5.87 20.43
CA LYS A 175 -5.05 7.13 19.99
C LYS A 175 -3.61 6.98 19.54
N PHE A 176 -3.31 5.93 18.76
CA PHE A 176 -1.99 5.78 18.15
C PHE A 176 -2.03 5.92 16.63
N PRO A 177 -0.96 6.47 16.02
CA PRO A 177 -0.84 6.52 14.57
C PRO A 177 -0.76 5.11 13.99
N MET A 178 -1.57 4.85 12.97
CA MET A 178 -1.55 3.61 12.23
C MET A 178 -1.31 3.88 10.76
N LEU A 179 -0.31 3.22 10.20
CA LEU A 179 -0.02 3.20 8.77
C LEU A 179 -0.17 1.78 8.28
N ALA A 180 -0.74 1.61 7.10
CA ALA A 180 -0.85 0.30 6.48
C ALA A 180 -0.76 0.40 4.96
N GLY A 181 -0.62 -0.74 4.29
CA GLY A 181 -0.71 -0.84 2.85
C GLY A 181 0.53 -1.40 2.18
N SER A 182 0.51 -1.29 0.89
CA SER A 182 1.50 -1.83 -0.03
C SER A 182 2.59 -0.79 -0.37
N SER A 183 3.72 -1.27 -0.88
CA SER A 183 4.76 -0.42 -1.45
C SER A 183 4.35 0.22 -2.79
N VAL A 184 3.32 -0.28 -3.47
CA VAL A 184 2.91 0.18 -4.81
C VAL A 184 2.54 1.67 -4.83
N PRO A 185 1.69 2.20 -3.93
CA PRO A 185 1.35 3.62 -3.92
C PRO A 185 2.52 4.57 -3.72
N VAL A 186 3.56 4.11 -3.05
CA VAL A 186 4.73 4.92 -2.67
C VAL A 186 5.98 4.63 -3.52
N ALA A 187 5.90 3.68 -4.44
CA ALA A 187 6.96 3.38 -5.40
C ALA A 187 7.25 4.57 -6.33
N HIS A 188 8.38 4.52 -7.04
CA HIS A 188 8.69 5.49 -8.09
C HIS A 188 7.63 5.45 -9.18
N ARG A 189 7.37 6.60 -9.81
CA ARG A 189 6.46 6.71 -10.95
C ARG A 189 7.19 7.06 -12.23
N VAL A 190 6.75 6.51 -13.35
CA VAL A 190 7.31 6.79 -14.67
C VAL A 190 6.17 7.09 -15.66
N PRO A 191 5.97 8.36 -16.06
CA PRO A 191 6.65 9.57 -15.57
C PRO A 191 6.37 9.87 -14.08
N ALA A 192 7.26 10.63 -13.44
CA ALA A 192 7.19 11.01 -12.03
C ALA A 192 6.15 12.11 -11.79
N ILE A 193 4.88 11.81 -12.00
CA ILE A 193 3.73 12.72 -11.88
C ILE A 193 2.66 12.14 -10.96
N ASP A 194 1.82 13.01 -10.40
CA ASP A 194 0.65 12.64 -9.62
C ASP A 194 -0.62 13.25 -10.22
N THR A 195 -1.79 12.68 -9.91
CA THR A 195 -3.06 13.29 -10.29
C THR A 195 -3.19 14.68 -9.65
N PRO A 196 -3.73 15.68 -10.38
CA PRO A 196 -3.98 16.99 -9.81
C PRO A 196 -4.84 16.88 -8.54
N PHE A 197 -4.41 17.56 -7.48
CA PHE A 197 -5.12 17.54 -6.21
C PHE A 197 -6.36 18.45 -6.25
N GLY A 198 -7.48 17.93 -5.77
CA GLY A 198 -8.74 18.67 -5.67
C GLY A 198 -9.45 18.91 -7.00
N VAL A 199 -9.07 18.20 -8.06
CA VAL A 199 -9.71 18.26 -9.38
C VAL A 199 -10.67 17.09 -9.55
N GLY A 200 -11.80 17.30 -10.23
CA GLY A 200 -12.79 16.25 -10.52
C GLY A 200 -12.19 15.11 -11.34
N GLN A 201 -12.63 13.90 -11.05
CA GLN A 201 -12.26 12.68 -11.76
C GLN A 201 -13.53 11.89 -12.07
N LYS A 202 -13.64 11.32 -13.28
CA LYS A 202 -14.84 10.59 -13.72
C LYS A 202 -14.61 9.08 -13.77
N HIS A 203 -13.49 8.67 -14.31
CA HIS A 203 -13.14 7.26 -14.51
C HIS A 203 -11.67 7.01 -14.19
N ALA A 204 -11.37 5.83 -13.68
CA ALA A 204 -10.00 5.41 -13.42
C ALA A 204 -9.81 3.93 -13.71
N VAL A 205 -8.66 3.58 -14.27
CA VAL A 205 -8.24 2.20 -14.53
C VAL A 205 -6.88 1.97 -13.88
N ALA A 206 -6.73 0.83 -13.23
CA ALA A 206 -5.43 0.29 -12.82
C ALA A 206 -5.25 -1.10 -13.42
N ILE A 207 -4.03 -1.42 -13.86
CA ILE A 207 -3.72 -2.73 -14.46
C ILE A 207 -2.53 -3.32 -13.72
N SER A 208 -2.62 -4.64 -13.47
CA SER A 208 -1.57 -5.44 -12.85
C SER A 208 -1.68 -6.90 -13.30
N TYR A 209 -1.15 -7.81 -12.52
CA TYR A 209 -1.02 -9.23 -12.85
C TYR A 209 -1.14 -10.11 -11.60
N SER A 210 -1.05 -11.44 -11.76
CA SER A 210 -0.96 -12.45 -10.70
C SER A 210 -2.26 -12.68 -9.90
N GLY A 211 -2.17 -13.24 -8.69
CA GLY A 211 -3.30 -13.83 -7.97
C GLY A 211 -4.29 -12.84 -7.38
N LEU A 212 -5.54 -13.26 -7.29
CA LEU A 212 -6.70 -12.45 -6.91
C LEU A 212 -6.58 -11.79 -5.53
N ASP A 213 -6.23 -12.54 -4.50
CA ASP A 213 -6.18 -12.04 -3.13
C ASP A 213 -4.98 -11.08 -2.93
N ILE A 214 -3.79 -11.54 -3.26
CA ILE A 214 -2.55 -10.80 -2.99
C ILE A 214 -2.37 -9.62 -3.94
N TYR A 215 -2.46 -9.86 -5.24
CA TYR A 215 -2.25 -8.81 -6.26
C TYR A 215 -3.50 -7.99 -6.53
N GLY A 216 -4.69 -8.55 -6.28
CA GLY A 216 -5.94 -7.78 -6.24
C GLY A 216 -5.86 -6.63 -5.24
N PHE A 217 -5.30 -6.88 -4.04
CA PHE A 217 -5.04 -5.81 -3.08
C PHE A 217 -4.10 -4.74 -3.64
N HIS A 218 -2.99 -5.14 -4.26
CA HIS A 218 -2.00 -4.19 -4.78
C HIS A 218 -2.57 -3.31 -5.91
N VAL A 219 -3.34 -3.88 -6.84
CA VAL A 219 -3.93 -3.10 -7.92
C VAL A 219 -5.03 -2.16 -7.43
N LEU A 220 -5.78 -2.56 -6.38
CA LEU A 220 -6.75 -1.68 -5.72
C LEU A 220 -6.05 -0.53 -4.96
N GLU A 221 -4.91 -0.77 -4.32
CA GLU A 221 -4.09 0.30 -3.71
C GLU A 221 -3.53 1.26 -4.78
N ALA A 222 -3.12 0.73 -5.94
CA ALA A 222 -2.67 1.53 -7.08
C ALA A 222 -3.79 2.45 -7.61
N LEU A 223 -5.01 1.91 -7.73
CA LEU A 223 -6.20 2.68 -8.12
C LEU A 223 -6.53 3.74 -7.06
N GLN A 224 -6.64 3.32 -5.80
CA GLN A 224 -7.13 4.19 -4.71
C GLN A 224 -6.21 5.38 -4.45
N CYS A 225 -4.90 5.20 -4.49
CA CYS A 225 -3.96 6.28 -4.20
C CYS A 225 -3.98 7.44 -5.23
N VAL A 226 -4.49 7.20 -6.43
CA VAL A 226 -4.65 8.25 -7.44
C VAL A 226 -6.05 8.87 -7.43
N VAL A 227 -7.09 8.09 -7.08
CA VAL A 227 -8.46 8.61 -7.06
C VAL A 227 -8.83 9.33 -5.76
N GLU A 228 -8.19 9.03 -4.64
CA GLU A 228 -8.45 9.71 -3.36
C GLU A 228 -8.06 11.20 -3.36
N ARG A 229 -7.26 11.62 -4.36
CA ARG A 229 -6.80 13.01 -4.53
C ARG A 229 -7.83 13.91 -5.23
N ARG A 230 -8.97 13.34 -5.68
CA ARG A 230 -10.02 14.06 -6.39
C ARG A 230 -10.72 15.11 -5.54
N LYS A 231 -11.46 15.99 -6.19
CA LYS A 231 -12.31 17.00 -5.51
C LYS A 231 -13.23 16.34 -4.49
N GLY A 232 -13.17 16.83 -3.26
CA GLY A 232 -13.97 16.28 -2.14
C GLY A 232 -13.29 15.13 -1.40
N GLY A 233 -12.15 14.59 -1.89
CA GLY A 233 -11.45 13.45 -1.28
C GLY A 233 -12.21 12.13 -1.47
N GLU A 234 -12.02 11.18 -0.55
CA GLU A 234 -12.74 9.90 -0.61
C GLU A 234 -14.18 10.04 -0.09
N THR A 235 -15.11 9.60 -0.93
CA THR A 235 -16.56 9.73 -0.68
C THR A 235 -17.24 8.41 -0.34
N GLY A 236 -16.49 7.31 -0.35
CA GLY A 236 -16.97 5.95 -0.09
C GLY A 236 -17.42 5.22 -1.37
N VAL A 237 -17.51 3.92 -1.26
CA VAL A 237 -17.85 2.99 -2.34
C VAL A 237 -19.24 2.44 -2.13
N LYS A 238 -20.13 2.62 -3.11
CA LYS A 238 -21.52 2.17 -3.02
C LYS A 238 -21.76 0.76 -3.55
N ALA A 239 -20.93 0.31 -4.51
CA ALA A 239 -21.04 -1.05 -5.04
C ALA A 239 -19.69 -1.55 -5.56
N VAL A 240 -19.50 -2.87 -5.49
CA VAL A 240 -18.34 -3.60 -6.01
C VAL A 240 -18.80 -4.80 -6.81
N GLN A 241 -18.11 -5.10 -7.89
CA GLN A 241 -18.30 -6.31 -8.68
C GLN A 241 -16.97 -6.88 -9.12
N CYS A 242 -16.81 -8.20 -9.04
CA CYS A 242 -15.73 -8.92 -9.72
C CYS A 242 -16.27 -9.53 -11.00
N LEU A 243 -15.50 -9.46 -12.09
CA LEU A 243 -15.80 -10.14 -13.35
C LEU A 243 -14.54 -10.85 -13.83
N GLU A 244 -14.71 -12.05 -14.40
CA GLU A 244 -13.60 -12.87 -14.89
C GLU A 244 -13.86 -13.33 -16.34
N LYS A 245 -12.80 -13.79 -16.99
CA LYS A 245 -12.84 -14.45 -18.30
C LYS A 245 -13.60 -13.63 -19.34
N GLU A 246 -14.61 -14.21 -19.97
CA GLU A 246 -15.38 -13.58 -21.05
C GLU A 246 -16.17 -12.34 -20.57
N ASP A 247 -16.65 -12.36 -19.32
CA ASP A 247 -17.35 -11.21 -18.74
C ASP A 247 -16.42 -10.01 -18.51
N CYS A 248 -15.16 -10.26 -18.18
CA CYS A 248 -14.13 -9.22 -18.09
C CYS A 248 -13.87 -8.61 -19.47
N TRP A 249 -13.74 -9.43 -20.54
CA TRP A 249 -13.56 -8.92 -21.90
C TRP A 249 -14.78 -8.14 -22.38
N ARG A 250 -15.99 -8.66 -22.16
CA ARG A 250 -17.24 -7.93 -22.49
C ARG A 250 -17.32 -6.60 -21.76
N PHE A 251 -16.90 -6.53 -20.51
CA PHE A 251 -16.85 -5.27 -19.75
C PHE A 251 -15.90 -4.25 -20.40
N ILE A 252 -14.73 -4.67 -20.87
CA ILE A 252 -13.78 -3.80 -21.58
C ILE A 252 -14.40 -3.32 -22.90
N GLU A 253 -14.95 -4.22 -23.68
CA GLU A 253 -15.45 -3.95 -25.03
C GLU A 253 -16.74 -3.09 -25.05
N SER A 254 -17.61 -3.26 -24.06
CA SER A 254 -18.89 -2.55 -23.96
C SER A 254 -18.81 -1.18 -23.27
N ASN A 255 -17.64 -0.81 -22.71
CA ASN A 255 -17.45 0.46 -22.00
C ASN A 255 -16.31 1.28 -22.63
N GLU A 256 -16.64 2.27 -23.45
CA GLU A 256 -15.66 3.11 -24.14
C GLU A 256 -14.62 3.75 -23.19
N TRP A 257 -15.05 4.19 -22.01
CA TRP A 257 -14.13 4.77 -21.04
C TRP A 257 -13.12 3.73 -20.53
N VAL A 258 -13.55 2.47 -20.32
CA VAL A 258 -12.68 1.37 -19.89
C VAL A 258 -11.66 1.09 -20.97
N LYS A 259 -12.10 0.86 -22.20
CA LYS A 259 -11.23 0.56 -23.35
C LYS A 259 -10.16 1.64 -23.52
N ARG A 260 -10.56 2.90 -23.55
CA ARG A 260 -9.65 4.04 -23.72
C ARG A 260 -8.62 4.16 -22.58
N LEU A 261 -9.06 4.05 -21.31
CA LEU A 261 -8.15 4.15 -20.16
C LEU A 261 -7.26 2.91 -20.01
N PHE A 262 -7.77 1.74 -20.35
CA PHE A 262 -7.00 0.50 -20.39
C PHE A 262 -5.84 0.59 -21.39
N GLU A 263 -6.13 1.03 -22.61
CA GLU A 263 -5.10 1.26 -23.63
C GLU A 263 -4.10 2.34 -23.17
N GLN A 264 -4.59 3.45 -22.59
CA GLN A 264 -3.74 4.53 -22.09
C GLN A 264 -2.81 4.05 -20.96
N ALA A 265 -3.30 3.28 -19.99
CA ALA A 265 -2.49 2.71 -18.92
C ALA A 265 -1.37 1.81 -19.48
N LEU A 266 -1.71 0.97 -20.45
CA LEU A 266 -0.75 0.07 -21.11
C LEU A 266 0.37 0.79 -21.86
N THR A 267 0.22 2.07 -22.22
CA THR A 267 1.30 2.84 -22.89
C THR A 267 2.52 3.04 -22.00
N HIS A 268 2.34 2.98 -20.67
CA HIS A 268 3.42 3.14 -19.69
C HIS A 268 3.98 1.81 -19.17
N SER A 269 3.33 0.68 -19.47
CA SER A 269 3.85 -0.63 -19.08
C SER A 269 5.18 -0.92 -19.77
N LYS A 270 6.19 -1.30 -18.99
CA LYS A 270 7.51 -1.74 -19.48
C LYS A 270 7.58 -3.23 -19.73
N SER A 271 6.65 -3.98 -19.14
CA SER A 271 6.57 -5.45 -19.25
C SER A 271 5.53 -5.93 -20.25
N LYS A 272 4.79 -5.00 -20.88
CA LYS A 272 3.75 -5.36 -21.85
C LYS A 272 4.29 -6.22 -22.99
N LYS A 273 3.72 -7.41 -23.11
CA LYS A 273 4.05 -8.35 -24.19
C LYS A 273 3.40 -7.93 -25.51
N ALA A 274 4.10 -8.19 -26.61
CA ALA A 274 3.56 -7.97 -27.94
C ALA A 274 2.46 -8.99 -28.27
N GLY A 275 1.41 -8.56 -28.95
CA GLY A 275 0.29 -9.40 -29.36
C GLY A 275 -1.05 -8.94 -28.81
N SER A 276 -2.10 -9.71 -29.12
CA SER A 276 -3.44 -9.44 -28.61
C SER A 276 -3.57 -9.77 -27.14
N ALA A 277 -4.02 -8.82 -26.33
CA ALA A 277 -4.29 -9.04 -24.91
C ALA A 277 -5.22 -10.26 -24.69
N ARG A 278 -6.25 -10.41 -25.53
CA ARG A 278 -7.21 -11.53 -25.46
C ARG A 278 -6.57 -12.90 -25.73
N GLN A 279 -5.48 -12.95 -26.50
CA GLN A 279 -4.73 -14.19 -26.73
C GLN A 279 -3.74 -14.50 -25.62
N LEU A 280 -3.13 -13.47 -25.03
CA LEU A 280 -2.10 -13.60 -24.02
C LEU A 280 -2.66 -13.88 -22.62
N VAL A 281 -3.79 -13.24 -22.25
CA VAL A 281 -4.39 -13.35 -20.93
C VAL A 281 -5.45 -14.46 -20.93
N LYS A 282 -5.19 -15.53 -20.21
CA LYS A 282 -6.11 -16.68 -20.13
C LYS A 282 -7.24 -16.46 -19.13
N GLU A 283 -6.95 -15.80 -18.04
CA GLU A 283 -7.89 -15.56 -16.95
C GLU A 283 -7.89 -14.09 -16.53
N PRO A 284 -8.39 -13.20 -17.41
CA PRO A 284 -8.52 -11.78 -17.06
C PRO A 284 -9.52 -11.62 -15.93
N THR A 285 -9.20 -10.74 -14.99
CA THR A 285 -10.09 -10.39 -13.89
C THR A 285 -10.17 -8.88 -13.76
N VAL A 286 -11.34 -8.37 -13.38
CA VAL A 286 -11.54 -6.95 -13.04
C VAL A 286 -12.38 -6.80 -11.78
N PHE A 287 -11.91 -5.95 -10.88
CA PHE A 287 -12.72 -5.40 -9.79
C PHE A 287 -13.30 -4.06 -10.26
N VAL A 288 -14.62 -4.01 -10.43
CA VAL A 288 -15.37 -2.79 -10.78
C VAL A 288 -15.84 -2.12 -9.49
N VAL A 289 -15.55 -0.83 -9.36
CA VAL A 289 -15.81 -0.06 -8.12
C VAL A 289 -16.64 1.17 -8.47
N ASP A 290 -17.84 1.27 -7.92
CA ASP A 290 -18.71 2.44 -8.04
C ASP A 290 -18.60 3.30 -6.77
N TYR A 291 -18.09 4.51 -6.89
CA TYR A 291 -17.99 5.47 -5.79
C TYR A 291 -19.28 6.30 -5.62
N ASN A 292 -19.47 6.86 -4.43
CA ASN A 292 -20.69 7.62 -4.13
C ASN A 292 -20.84 8.91 -4.94
N ASP A 293 -19.74 9.55 -5.31
CA ASP A 293 -19.71 10.78 -6.10
C ASP A 293 -19.83 10.58 -7.62
N GLY A 294 -20.02 9.34 -8.04
CA GLY A 294 -20.19 8.98 -9.44
C GLY A 294 -18.90 8.58 -10.17
N LEU A 295 -17.73 8.69 -9.53
CA LEU A 295 -16.49 8.11 -10.05
C LEU A 295 -16.68 6.60 -10.25
N LYS A 296 -16.19 6.08 -11.37
CA LYS A 296 -16.10 4.63 -11.64
C LYS A 296 -14.66 4.20 -11.74
N GLY A 297 -14.30 3.17 -10.99
CA GLY A 297 -12.97 2.54 -11.01
C GLY A 297 -13.01 1.15 -11.59
N ALA A 298 -11.94 0.74 -12.28
CA ALA A 298 -11.74 -0.63 -12.72
C ALA A 298 -10.28 -1.05 -12.47
N ALA A 299 -10.10 -2.09 -11.65
CA ALA A 299 -8.80 -2.64 -11.32
C ALA A 299 -8.63 -4.02 -11.95
N PHE A 300 -7.69 -4.14 -12.88
CA PHE A 300 -7.50 -5.33 -13.72
C PHE A 300 -6.31 -6.17 -13.30
N LEU A 301 -6.48 -7.49 -13.34
CA LEU A 301 -5.40 -8.48 -13.28
C LEU A 301 -5.28 -9.14 -14.65
N MET A 302 -4.16 -8.86 -15.36
CA MET A 302 -3.92 -9.23 -16.75
C MET A 302 -2.65 -10.08 -16.90
N THR A 303 -2.59 -11.18 -16.13
CA THR A 303 -1.48 -12.13 -16.13
C THR A 303 -1.26 -12.71 -17.54
N GLY A 304 -0.03 -12.62 -18.01
CA GLY A 304 0.35 -13.01 -19.37
C GLY A 304 0.53 -11.82 -20.32
N LEU A 305 -0.10 -10.67 -20.02
CA LEU A 305 0.07 -9.43 -20.80
C LEU A 305 1.11 -8.50 -20.17
N VAL A 306 1.04 -8.31 -18.86
CA VAL A 306 1.96 -7.41 -18.09
C VAL A 306 2.47 -8.09 -16.84
N GLU A 307 3.58 -7.55 -16.28
CA GLU A 307 4.19 -7.92 -15.00
C GLU A 307 4.54 -6.65 -14.19
N ASP A 308 3.77 -5.59 -14.37
CA ASP A 308 3.94 -4.29 -13.70
C ASP A 308 2.60 -3.66 -13.30
N PHE A 309 2.63 -2.45 -12.75
CA PHE A 309 1.45 -1.72 -12.26
C PHE A 309 1.33 -0.40 -12.98
N THR A 310 0.27 -0.23 -13.74
CA THR A 310 -0.02 1.03 -14.44
C THR A 310 -1.39 1.57 -14.09
N VAL A 311 -1.54 2.88 -14.16
CA VAL A 311 -2.83 3.56 -13.91
C VAL A 311 -3.12 4.58 -14.99
N ALA A 312 -4.41 4.80 -15.26
CA ALA A 312 -4.89 5.91 -16.07
C ALA A 312 -6.18 6.48 -15.47
N VAL A 313 -6.32 7.81 -15.48
CA VAL A 313 -7.44 8.52 -14.83
C VAL A 313 -7.93 9.64 -15.73
N ASP A 314 -9.25 9.72 -15.90
CA ASP A 314 -9.92 10.87 -16.52
C ASP A 314 -9.98 12.03 -15.51
N VAL A 315 -9.20 13.06 -15.77
CA VAL A 315 -9.14 14.28 -14.97
C VAL A 315 -9.95 15.38 -15.64
N GLU A 316 -10.85 15.99 -14.90
CA GLU A 316 -11.71 17.06 -15.42
C GLU A 316 -10.88 18.24 -15.95
N GLY A 317 -11.26 18.76 -17.13
CA GLY A 317 -10.52 19.85 -17.79
C GLY A 317 -9.24 19.45 -18.51
N GLN A 318 -8.84 18.17 -18.47
CA GLN A 318 -7.70 17.67 -19.23
C GLN A 318 -8.15 16.94 -20.51
N ALA A 319 -7.52 17.27 -21.64
CA ALA A 319 -7.81 16.63 -22.94
C ALA A 319 -7.28 15.19 -23.01
N LYS A 320 -6.21 14.88 -22.25
CA LYS A 320 -5.60 13.55 -22.19
C LYS A 320 -5.73 13.01 -20.77
N PRO A 321 -5.99 11.71 -20.60
CA PRO A 321 -5.96 11.11 -19.27
C PRO A 321 -4.59 11.26 -18.58
N PHE A 322 -4.60 11.46 -17.28
CA PHE A 322 -3.42 11.20 -16.47
C PHE A 322 -3.06 9.72 -16.58
N SER A 323 -1.77 9.40 -16.67
CA SER A 323 -1.34 8.00 -16.71
C SER A 323 0.12 7.87 -16.30
N THR A 324 0.45 6.81 -15.57
CA THR A 324 1.82 6.53 -15.11
C THR A 324 2.02 5.04 -14.77
N LEU A 325 3.26 4.59 -14.81
CA LEU A 325 3.72 3.32 -14.27
C LEU A 325 4.12 3.52 -12.80
N MET A 326 3.70 2.64 -11.91
CA MET A 326 4.22 2.49 -10.56
C MET A 326 5.34 1.45 -10.60
N TYR A 327 6.59 1.93 -10.60
CA TYR A 327 7.75 1.11 -10.90
C TYR A 327 8.19 0.30 -9.68
N LEU A 328 8.12 -1.00 -9.81
CA LEU A 328 8.65 -1.96 -8.84
C LEU A 328 9.93 -2.56 -9.41
N GLN A 329 11.05 -2.29 -8.75
CA GLN A 329 12.32 -2.91 -9.15
C GLN A 329 12.27 -4.40 -8.88
N GLU A 330 12.58 -5.19 -9.90
CA GLU A 330 12.78 -6.62 -9.77
C GLU A 330 14.11 -6.92 -9.06
N GLY A 331 14.08 -7.96 -8.24
CA GLY A 331 15.26 -8.43 -7.52
C GLY A 331 15.70 -7.51 -6.38
N ARG A 332 16.64 -8.02 -5.58
CA ARG A 332 17.22 -7.30 -4.44
C ARG A 332 18.02 -6.08 -4.94
N PRO A 333 17.91 -4.91 -4.29
CA PRO A 333 17.32 -4.69 -2.97
C PRO A 333 15.85 -4.28 -2.95
N HIS A 334 15.05 -4.45 -4.01
CA HIS A 334 13.64 -4.10 -4.05
C HIS A 334 13.38 -2.66 -3.57
N HIS A 335 13.84 -1.65 -4.30
CA HIS A 335 13.83 -0.23 -3.89
C HIS A 335 12.44 0.31 -3.56
N HIS A 336 11.36 -0.21 -4.16
CA HIS A 336 9.99 0.17 -3.81
C HIS A 336 9.64 -0.11 -2.34
N PHE A 337 10.20 -1.17 -1.72
CA PHE A 337 10.10 -1.35 -0.28
C PHE A 337 10.95 -0.36 0.51
N GLY A 338 12.06 0.12 -0.06
CA GLY A 338 12.79 1.24 0.52
C GLY A 338 11.97 2.52 0.59
N CYS A 339 11.14 2.78 -0.43
CA CYS A 339 10.17 3.88 -0.43
C CYS A 339 9.12 3.71 0.68
N LEU A 340 8.61 2.49 0.88
CA LEU A 340 7.69 2.17 1.96
C LEU A 340 8.34 2.37 3.34
N VAL A 341 9.57 1.86 3.53
CA VAL A 341 10.31 2.03 4.78
C VAL A 341 10.53 3.51 5.11
N LYS A 342 10.79 4.37 4.12
CA LYS A 342 10.87 5.84 4.35
C LYS A 342 9.55 6.41 4.89
N LYS A 343 8.39 5.91 4.45
CA LYS A 343 7.08 6.34 4.97
C LYS A 343 6.80 5.78 6.39
N ILE A 344 7.29 4.60 6.68
CA ILE A 344 7.25 4.03 8.03
C ILE A 344 8.13 4.86 8.98
N GLU A 345 9.34 5.22 8.55
CA GLU A 345 10.26 6.10 9.30
C GLU A 345 9.62 7.47 9.55
N GLU A 346 8.99 8.08 8.54
CA GLU A 346 8.27 9.35 8.67
C GLU A 346 7.20 9.27 9.76
N MET A 347 6.43 8.17 9.83
CA MET A 347 5.44 7.97 10.89
C MET A 347 6.09 7.84 12.27
N PHE A 348 7.15 7.05 12.40
CA PHE A 348 7.83 6.87 13.69
C PHE A 348 8.48 8.15 14.19
N ASP A 349 9.06 8.93 13.30
CA ASP A 349 9.75 10.17 13.65
C ASP A 349 8.80 11.31 14.02
N THR A 350 7.68 11.43 13.27
CA THR A 350 6.71 12.52 13.44
C THR A 350 5.57 12.20 14.39
N GLY A 351 5.33 10.93 14.69
CA GLY A 351 4.14 10.49 15.41
C GLY A 351 2.84 10.68 14.63
N LYS A 352 2.91 10.79 13.28
CA LYS A 352 1.75 10.96 12.39
C LYS A 352 1.89 10.06 11.17
N ALA A 353 0.83 9.37 10.79
CA ALA A 353 0.81 8.63 9.53
C ALA A 353 0.90 9.60 8.34
N PRO A 354 1.77 9.36 7.35
CA PRO A 354 1.95 10.24 6.20
C PRO A 354 0.70 10.31 5.30
N TYR A 355 -0.12 9.26 5.29
CA TYR A 355 -1.41 9.22 4.62
C TYR A 355 -2.43 8.42 5.46
N PRO A 356 -3.75 8.65 5.25
CA PRO A 356 -4.79 8.01 6.06
C PRO A 356 -4.78 6.49 5.92
N VAL A 357 -4.83 5.78 7.05
CA VAL A 357 -4.99 4.31 7.08
C VAL A 357 -6.33 3.86 6.50
N GLU A 358 -7.29 4.77 6.43
CA GLU A 358 -8.60 4.57 5.80
C GLU A 358 -8.49 4.20 4.32
N ARG A 359 -7.41 4.60 3.61
CA ARG A 359 -7.10 4.10 2.26
C ARG A 359 -7.04 2.57 2.27
N THR A 360 -6.16 2.04 3.09
CA THR A 360 -5.93 0.58 3.17
C THR A 360 -7.12 -0.15 3.78
N MET A 361 -7.87 0.49 4.68
CA MET A 361 -9.12 -0.07 5.19
C MET A 361 -10.16 -0.20 4.06
N LEU A 362 -10.31 0.83 3.22
CA LEU A 362 -11.24 0.82 2.10
C LEU A 362 -10.84 -0.21 1.04
N THR A 363 -9.56 -0.27 0.66
CA THR A 363 -9.06 -1.24 -0.33
C THR A 363 -9.14 -2.68 0.18
N SER A 364 -8.94 -2.93 1.48
CA SER A 364 -9.20 -4.23 2.11
C SER A 364 -10.68 -4.61 2.00
N GLY A 365 -11.58 -3.65 2.21
CA GLY A 365 -13.02 -3.86 2.06
C GLY A 365 -13.43 -4.11 0.61
N ILE A 366 -12.93 -3.32 -0.34
CA ILE A 366 -13.21 -3.52 -1.78
C ILE A 366 -12.77 -4.91 -2.22
N LEU A 367 -11.59 -5.38 -1.76
CA LEU A 367 -11.11 -6.72 -2.06
C LEU A 367 -12.03 -7.80 -1.48
N ASP A 368 -12.40 -7.71 -0.19
CA ASP A 368 -13.29 -8.68 0.46
C ASP A 368 -14.66 -8.77 -0.24
N PHE A 369 -15.31 -7.62 -0.53
CA PHE A 369 -16.56 -7.59 -1.28
C PHE A 369 -16.40 -8.01 -2.75
N GLY A 370 -15.27 -7.73 -3.38
CA GLY A 370 -14.96 -8.19 -4.73
C GLY A 370 -14.85 -9.73 -4.79
N LEU A 371 -14.16 -10.34 -3.84
CA LEU A 371 -14.06 -11.80 -3.74
C LEU A 371 -15.40 -12.44 -3.33
N GLU A 372 -16.19 -11.76 -2.50
CA GLU A 372 -17.57 -12.14 -2.21
C GLU A 372 -18.47 -12.10 -3.46
N SER A 373 -18.35 -11.05 -4.29
CA SER A 373 -19.03 -10.93 -5.59
C SER A 373 -18.71 -12.14 -6.48
N ARG A 374 -17.43 -12.50 -6.57
CA ARG A 374 -16.96 -13.67 -7.31
C ARG A 374 -17.59 -14.97 -6.76
N PHE A 375 -17.53 -15.16 -5.46
CA PHE A 375 -18.10 -16.33 -4.78
C PHE A 375 -19.61 -16.47 -5.00
N GLN A 376 -20.33 -15.33 -5.07
CA GLN A 376 -21.77 -15.30 -5.36
C GLN A 376 -22.11 -15.33 -6.87
N GLY A 377 -21.21 -15.76 -7.74
CA GLY A 377 -21.43 -15.87 -9.17
C GLY A 377 -21.40 -14.51 -9.88
N TYR A 378 -20.43 -13.67 -9.51
CA TYR A 378 -20.13 -12.37 -10.12
C TYR A 378 -21.22 -11.32 -9.96
N LYS A 379 -22.06 -11.45 -8.93
CA LYS A 379 -23.10 -10.47 -8.62
C LYS A 379 -22.49 -9.12 -8.24
N LYS A 380 -23.07 -8.05 -8.77
CA LYS A 380 -22.79 -6.71 -8.27
C LYS A 380 -23.36 -6.58 -6.84
N LEU A 381 -22.50 -6.26 -5.89
CA LEU A 381 -22.85 -6.13 -4.48
C LEU A 381 -22.93 -4.66 -4.09
N GLU A 382 -24.06 -4.26 -3.52
CA GLU A 382 -24.17 -2.98 -2.82
C GLU A 382 -23.34 -3.05 -1.53
N THR A 383 -22.60 -1.99 -1.24
CA THR A 383 -21.66 -1.95 -0.11
C THR A 383 -21.98 -0.79 0.86
N PRO A 384 -23.12 -0.82 1.56
CA PRO A 384 -23.57 0.29 2.43
C PRO A 384 -22.57 0.61 3.54
N GLU A 385 -21.72 -0.33 3.92
CA GLU A 385 -20.67 -0.12 4.91
C GLU A 385 -19.48 0.64 4.32
N LEU A 386 -19.02 0.29 3.12
CA LEU A 386 -17.95 1.02 2.42
C LEU A 386 -18.43 2.40 1.98
N ALA A 387 -19.72 2.54 1.68
CA ALA A 387 -20.34 3.81 1.34
C ALA A 387 -20.24 4.87 2.45
N LYS A 388 -19.92 4.49 3.68
CA LYS A 388 -19.74 5.38 4.83
C LYS A 388 -18.31 5.83 5.04
N VAL A 389 -17.34 5.20 4.36
CA VAL A 389 -15.92 5.53 4.53
C VAL A 389 -15.65 6.90 3.91
N ARG A 390 -15.16 7.82 4.71
CA ARG A 390 -14.79 9.19 4.31
C ARG A 390 -13.42 9.51 4.84
N TYR A 391 -12.55 10.02 4.00
CA TYR A 391 -11.27 10.60 4.41
C TYR A 391 -10.77 11.59 3.38
N GLN A 392 -9.78 12.37 3.77
CA GLN A 392 -9.06 13.27 2.89
C GLN A 392 -7.56 13.03 3.03
N THR A 393 -6.88 12.99 1.92
CA THR A 393 -5.42 13.00 1.89
C THR A 393 -4.90 14.45 1.82
N ALA A 394 -3.66 14.67 2.22
CA ALA A 394 -3.01 15.95 2.04
C ALA A 394 -2.66 16.18 0.56
N ASN A 395 -2.46 17.47 0.18
CA ASN A 395 -1.88 17.80 -1.12
C ASN A 395 -0.37 17.53 -1.10
N ALA A 396 -0.02 16.26 -0.98
CA ALA A 396 1.35 15.77 -1.01
C ALA A 396 1.43 14.54 -1.90
N SER A 397 2.50 14.43 -2.67
CA SER A 397 2.82 13.21 -3.38
C SER A 397 3.55 12.28 -2.41
N HIS A 398 3.03 11.06 -2.26
CA HIS A 398 3.62 10.09 -1.35
C HIS A 398 4.59 9.12 -2.03
N PHE A 399 4.65 9.12 -3.37
CA PHE A 399 5.60 8.33 -4.12
C PHE A 399 7.03 8.87 -4.00
N CYS A 400 8.03 8.02 -4.18
CA CYS A 400 9.41 8.42 -4.22
C CYS A 400 9.73 9.21 -5.51
N GLU A 401 10.00 10.50 -5.38
CA GLU A 401 10.38 11.37 -6.52
C GLU A 401 11.82 11.09 -7.00
N LYS A 402 12.72 10.75 -6.07
CA LYS A 402 14.14 10.43 -6.36
C LYS A 402 14.38 8.93 -6.15
N GLY A 403 14.96 8.29 -7.14
CA GLY A 403 15.21 6.87 -7.05
C GLY A 403 16.00 6.30 -8.21
N TRP A 404 15.95 5.00 -8.35
CA TRP A 404 16.67 4.24 -9.37
C TRP A 404 15.81 4.10 -10.63
N GLY A 405 16.41 4.34 -11.80
CA GLY A 405 15.77 4.10 -13.08
C GLY A 405 15.53 2.62 -13.36
N ALA A 406 14.78 2.36 -14.42
CA ALA A 406 14.53 0.99 -14.89
C ALA A 406 15.81 0.23 -15.32
N ASP A 407 16.88 0.96 -15.56
CA ASP A 407 18.20 0.44 -15.92
C ASP A 407 19.10 0.18 -14.70
N GLY A 408 18.55 0.30 -13.48
CA GLY A 408 19.30 0.13 -12.23
C GLY A 408 20.25 1.29 -11.91
N LYS A 409 20.23 2.37 -12.70
CA LYS A 409 21.02 3.57 -12.41
C LYS A 409 20.21 4.54 -11.55
N ARG A 410 20.89 5.27 -10.69
CA ARG A 410 20.30 6.32 -9.90
C ARG A 410 19.65 7.34 -10.85
N LEU A 411 18.36 7.61 -10.65
CA LEU A 411 17.70 8.72 -11.33
C LEU A 411 18.22 10.01 -10.70
N ASP A 412 19.27 10.56 -11.28
CA ASP A 412 19.66 11.93 -11.05
C ASP A 412 18.68 12.81 -11.84
N MET A 413 17.61 13.24 -11.17
CA MET A 413 16.70 14.25 -11.67
C MET A 413 16.93 15.56 -10.95
#